data_8e8466e199bf47a1d20f919e3f4a8b96
#
_entry.id   8e8466e199bf47a1d20f919e3f4a8b96
#
_cell.length_a   1.000
_cell.length_b   1.000
_cell.length_c   1.000
_cell.angle_alpha   90.00
_cell.angle_beta   90.00
_cell.angle_gamma   90.00
#
_symmetry.space_group_name_H-M   'P 1'
#
loop_
_entity.id
_entity.type
_entity.pdbx_description
1 polymer ?
#
loop_
_entity_poly.entity_id
_entity_poly.type
_entity_poly.pdbx_seq_one_letter_code
_entity_poly.pdbx_strand_id
1 'polypeptide(L)'
;YENTSADDLVNKMENLIAQTGEIGFHFVDEAAPPKMLRALSEEIINRSLKVVWWTNIRFEKTYTQELCKLMSKAGCIAVTGGLEVASDRLLKLMDKGVSIEQVAKVTRYFSNTGVLVHAYLMYGFPTQTAQETIDSLEIVRQLFENGCIQSGFWHLFTATAHSPVGLNPMKFDIKITGPKFEGFADNDLFHIDIKGTKHFKFSEGLKTSLYNFMNGAGFD
;
A
#
# COMPACT_ATOMS: atom_id res chain seq x y z
N TYR A 1 12.46 -5.16 -16.38
CA TYR A 1 12.57 -5.60 -14.98
C TYR A 1 13.84 -6.44 -14.85
N GLU A 2 14.87 -5.92 -14.18
CA GLU A 2 16.09 -6.70 -13.89
C GLU A 2 15.87 -7.47 -12.59
N ASN A 3 15.88 -8.79 -12.67
CA ASN A 3 15.80 -9.65 -11.50
C ASN A 3 17.15 -9.67 -10.78
N THR A 4 17.23 -9.04 -9.63
CA THR A 4 18.36 -9.19 -8.70
C THR A 4 18.15 -10.45 -7.85
N SER A 5 19.18 -11.27 -7.63
CA SER A 5 19.08 -12.39 -6.71
C SER A 5 19.10 -11.93 -5.25
N ALA A 6 18.61 -12.76 -4.32
CA ALA A 6 18.70 -12.48 -2.90
C ALA A 6 20.16 -12.36 -2.43
N ASP A 7 21.03 -13.22 -2.95
CA ASP A 7 22.47 -13.19 -2.71
C ASP A 7 23.11 -11.87 -3.14
N ASP A 8 22.85 -11.41 -4.39
CA ASP A 8 23.35 -10.12 -4.88
C ASP A 8 22.83 -8.95 -4.06
N LEU A 9 21.56 -9.03 -3.62
CA LEU A 9 20.97 -7.97 -2.83
C LEU A 9 21.63 -7.88 -1.45
N VAL A 10 21.88 -9.02 -0.79
CA VAL A 10 22.58 -9.04 0.50
C VAL A 10 24.05 -8.63 0.34
N ASN A 11 24.73 -9.03 -0.75
CA ASN A 11 26.09 -8.53 -1.05
C ASN A 11 26.10 -6.97 -1.16
N LYS A 12 25.10 -6.37 -1.81
CA LYS A 12 24.96 -4.91 -1.86
C LYS A 12 24.73 -4.31 -0.49
N MET A 13 23.90 -4.94 0.36
CA MET A 13 23.68 -4.48 1.74
C MET A 13 24.97 -4.51 2.56
N GLU A 14 25.73 -5.62 2.52
CA GLU A 14 27.04 -5.73 3.21
C GLU A 14 28.04 -4.67 2.75
N ASN A 15 28.12 -4.42 1.44
CA ASN A 15 28.99 -3.38 0.88
C ASN A 15 28.57 -1.97 1.34
N LEU A 16 27.27 -1.69 1.40
CA LEU A 16 26.77 -0.39 1.89
C LEU A 16 27.05 -0.21 3.39
N ILE A 17 26.88 -1.26 4.20
CA ILE A 17 27.25 -1.25 5.63
C ILE A 17 28.74 -0.96 5.80
N ALA A 18 29.60 -1.64 5.03
CA ALA A 18 31.04 -1.43 5.09
C ALA A 18 31.46 0.00 4.70
N GLN A 19 30.73 0.63 3.78
CA GLN A 19 31.01 2.00 3.32
C GLN A 19 30.47 3.08 4.25
N THR A 20 29.31 2.86 4.86
CA THR A 20 28.56 3.91 5.58
C THR A 20 28.46 3.68 7.09
N GLY A 21 28.58 2.44 7.55
CA GLY A 21 28.27 2.03 8.91
C GLY A 21 26.77 1.91 9.21
N GLU A 22 25.89 2.26 8.26
CA GLU A 22 24.44 2.24 8.45
C GLU A 22 23.88 0.86 8.21
N ILE A 23 22.91 0.45 9.04
CA ILE A 23 22.26 -0.89 8.98
C ILE A 23 20.77 -0.83 8.63
N GLY A 24 20.25 0.36 8.35
CA GLY A 24 18.85 0.59 7.98
C GLY A 24 18.66 0.65 6.48
N PHE A 25 17.69 -0.10 5.94
CA PHE A 25 17.42 -0.18 4.50
C PHE A 25 15.95 0.08 4.18
N HIS A 26 15.71 0.86 3.16
CA HIS A 26 14.40 0.99 2.53
C HIS A 26 14.46 0.43 1.11
N PHE A 27 13.69 -0.60 0.84
CA PHE A 27 13.52 -1.13 -0.52
C PHE A 27 12.43 -0.34 -1.22
N VAL A 28 12.80 0.33 -2.31
CA VAL A 28 11.94 1.29 -3.03
C VAL A 28 11.14 0.69 -4.19
N ASP A 29 11.17 -0.63 -4.34
CA ASP A 29 10.32 -1.31 -5.33
C ASP A 29 8.84 -1.00 -5.09
N GLU A 30 8.05 -0.89 -6.16
CA GLU A 30 6.60 -0.62 -6.05
C GLU A 30 5.86 -1.73 -5.28
N ALA A 31 6.28 -2.98 -5.47
CA ALA A 31 5.78 -4.13 -4.73
C ALA A 31 6.77 -5.29 -4.81
N ALA A 32 7.47 -5.55 -3.72
CA ALA A 32 8.42 -6.66 -3.66
C ALA A 32 7.68 -8.02 -3.69
N PRO A 33 8.08 -8.94 -4.59
CA PRO A 33 7.43 -10.25 -4.68
C PRO A 33 7.65 -11.09 -3.42
N PRO A 34 6.61 -11.78 -2.88
CA PRO A 34 6.74 -12.61 -1.67
C PRO A 34 7.84 -13.67 -1.75
N LYS A 35 8.04 -14.26 -2.94
CA LYS A 35 9.13 -15.22 -3.17
C LYS A 35 10.51 -14.60 -2.97
N MET A 36 10.69 -13.38 -3.47
CA MET A 36 11.96 -12.64 -3.31
C MET A 36 12.19 -12.28 -1.85
N LEU A 37 11.16 -11.80 -1.14
CA LEU A 37 11.28 -11.45 0.28
C LEU A 37 11.55 -12.67 1.16
N ARG A 38 11.04 -13.84 0.79
CA ARG A 38 11.41 -15.09 1.45
C ARG A 38 12.91 -15.39 1.28
N ALA A 39 13.40 -15.40 0.04
CA ALA A 39 14.80 -15.68 -0.25
C ALA A 39 15.74 -14.66 0.41
N LEU A 40 15.39 -13.38 0.36
CA LEU A 40 16.12 -12.30 1.04
C LEU A 40 16.18 -12.52 2.55
N SER A 41 15.06 -12.87 3.17
CA SER A 41 15.01 -13.10 4.61
C SER A 41 15.84 -14.32 5.02
N GLU A 42 15.77 -15.40 4.25
CA GLU A 42 16.59 -16.60 4.47
C GLU A 42 18.09 -16.27 4.36
N GLU A 43 18.50 -15.50 3.35
CA GLU A 43 19.88 -15.12 3.12
C GLU A 43 20.43 -14.20 4.22
N ILE A 44 19.66 -13.20 4.66
CA ILE A 44 20.02 -12.31 5.79
C ILE A 44 20.27 -13.15 7.06
N ILE A 45 19.39 -14.13 7.34
CA ILE A 45 19.51 -14.98 8.52
C ILE A 45 20.72 -15.92 8.38
N ASN A 46 20.92 -16.54 7.22
CA ASN A 46 22.04 -17.46 6.96
C ASN A 46 23.40 -16.79 7.16
N ARG A 47 23.52 -15.53 6.74
CA ARG A 47 24.75 -14.73 6.94
C ARG A 47 24.83 -14.06 8.32
N SER A 48 23.80 -14.25 9.17
CA SER A 48 23.72 -13.59 10.48
C SER A 48 23.88 -12.06 10.39
N LEU A 49 23.42 -11.47 9.27
CA LEU A 49 23.51 -10.05 9.02
C LEU A 49 22.53 -9.28 9.90
N LYS A 50 23.06 -8.33 10.70
CA LYS A 50 22.26 -7.51 11.62
C LYS A 50 21.82 -6.23 10.91
N VAL A 51 20.58 -6.22 10.43
CA VAL A 51 19.98 -5.11 9.69
C VAL A 51 18.55 -4.86 10.12
N VAL A 52 18.04 -3.67 9.85
CA VAL A 52 16.61 -3.34 9.90
C VAL A 52 16.18 -2.85 8.53
N TRP A 53 15.01 -3.26 8.09
CA TRP A 53 14.52 -2.88 6.76
C TRP A 53 13.01 -2.82 6.66
N TRP A 54 12.52 -2.07 5.67
CA TRP A 54 11.12 -2.06 5.29
C TRP A 54 10.97 -1.98 3.78
N THR A 55 9.79 -2.34 3.28
CA THR A 55 9.51 -2.43 1.85
C THR A 55 8.04 -2.21 1.52
N ASN A 56 7.76 -1.90 0.26
CA ASN A 56 6.41 -1.88 -0.28
C ASN A 56 6.00 -3.28 -0.73
N ILE A 57 4.75 -3.64 -0.46
CA ILE A 57 4.16 -4.93 -0.81
C ILE A 57 2.74 -4.76 -1.36
N ARG A 58 2.22 -5.81 -1.98
CA ARG A 58 0.78 -5.97 -2.18
C ARG A 58 0.27 -6.94 -1.13
N PHE A 59 -0.88 -6.69 -0.50
CA PHE A 59 -1.44 -7.58 0.53
C PHE A 59 -1.99 -8.89 -0.07
N GLU A 60 -1.12 -9.63 -0.74
CA GLU A 60 -1.45 -10.86 -1.45
C GLU A 60 -1.61 -12.05 -0.48
N LYS A 61 -2.46 -13.02 -0.86
CA LYS A 61 -2.68 -14.25 -0.07
C LYS A 61 -1.42 -15.12 0.14
N THR A 62 -0.37 -14.87 -0.63
CA THR A 62 0.93 -15.54 -0.53
C THR A 62 1.74 -15.10 0.69
N TYR A 63 1.39 -13.96 1.35
CA TYR A 63 1.93 -13.59 2.66
C TYR A 63 1.27 -14.44 3.74
N THR A 64 1.87 -15.58 4.06
CA THR A 64 1.45 -16.44 5.17
C THR A 64 2.04 -15.96 6.49
N GLN A 65 1.48 -16.44 7.61
CA GLN A 65 2.02 -16.12 8.93
C GLN A 65 3.50 -16.56 9.08
N GLU A 66 3.88 -17.69 8.47
CA GLU A 66 5.26 -18.19 8.47
C GLU A 66 6.20 -17.24 7.72
N LEU A 67 5.78 -16.72 6.56
CA LEU A 67 6.57 -15.75 5.82
C LEU A 67 6.72 -14.44 6.62
N CYS A 68 5.66 -13.92 7.21
CA CYS A 68 5.73 -12.72 8.05
C CYS A 68 6.67 -12.92 9.25
N LYS A 69 6.64 -14.09 9.90
CA LYS A 69 7.59 -14.44 10.98
C LYS A 69 9.04 -14.50 10.48
N LEU A 70 9.27 -15.07 9.29
CA LEU A 70 10.59 -15.15 8.68
C LEU A 70 11.12 -13.74 8.38
N MET A 71 10.31 -12.87 7.77
CA MET A 71 10.69 -11.48 7.48
C MET A 71 11.01 -10.71 8.77
N SER A 72 10.19 -10.83 9.82
CA SER A 72 10.45 -10.22 11.12
C SER A 72 11.79 -10.67 11.71
N LYS A 73 12.09 -11.99 11.69
CA LYS A 73 13.38 -12.53 12.14
C LYS A 73 14.58 -12.00 11.33
N ALA A 74 14.38 -11.69 10.07
CA ALA A 74 15.39 -11.12 9.19
C ALA A 74 15.53 -9.60 9.32
N GLY A 75 14.87 -8.98 10.30
CA GLY A 75 14.97 -7.54 10.56
C GLY A 75 13.95 -6.67 9.82
N CYS A 76 12.92 -7.24 9.21
CA CYS A 76 11.80 -6.44 8.68
C CYS A 76 11.05 -5.78 9.84
N ILE A 77 11.02 -4.44 9.85
CA ILE A 77 10.35 -3.65 10.89
C ILE A 77 9.01 -3.09 10.43
N ALA A 78 8.83 -2.90 9.12
CA ALA A 78 7.60 -2.36 8.56
C ALA A 78 7.36 -2.83 7.13
N VAL A 79 6.09 -2.83 6.75
CA VAL A 79 5.66 -2.98 5.35
C VAL A 79 4.65 -1.89 5.01
N THR A 80 4.69 -1.45 3.76
CA THR A 80 3.72 -0.51 3.20
C THR A 80 2.93 -1.19 2.09
N GLY A 81 1.62 -1.03 2.08
CA GLY A 81 0.79 -1.62 1.03
C GLY A 81 -0.49 -0.85 0.74
N GLY A 82 -1.03 -1.05 -0.47
CA GLY A 82 -2.27 -0.42 -0.89
C GLY A 82 -3.50 -1.22 -0.44
N LEU A 83 -4.27 -0.70 0.50
CA LEU A 83 -5.67 -1.08 0.71
C LEU A 83 -6.55 -0.38 -0.33
N GLU A 84 -6.14 0.81 -0.76
CA GLU A 84 -6.86 1.70 -1.66
C GLU A 84 -8.21 2.11 -1.07
N VAL A 85 -9.30 1.79 -1.74
CA VAL A 85 -10.66 2.00 -1.23
C VAL A 85 -11.11 0.74 -0.50
N ALA A 86 -11.54 0.86 0.75
CA ALA A 86 -12.07 -0.27 1.50
C ALA A 86 -13.51 -0.61 1.05
N SER A 87 -13.67 -0.98 -0.22
CA SER A 87 -14.89 -1.43 -0.86
C SER A 87 -14.56 -2.55 -1.85
N ASP A 88 -15.05 -3.76 -1.60
CA ASP A 88 -14.77 -4.91 -2.49
C ASP A 88 -15.29 -4.68 -3.91
N ARG A 89 -16.39 -3.92 -4.08
CA ARG A 89 -16.89 -3.52 -5.39
C ARG A 89 -15.86 -2.68 -6.15
N LEU A 90 -15.25 -1.70 -5.48
CA LEU A 90 -14.26 -0.82 -6.08
C LEU A 90 -12.92 -1.51 -6.27
N LEU A 91 -12.48 -2.34 -5.33
CA LEU A 91 -11.27 -3.17 -5.48
C LEU A 91 -11.39 -4.10 -6.70
N LYS A 92 -12.58 -4.67 -6.94
CA LYS A 92 -12.86 -5.47 -8.14
C LYS A 92 -12.86 -4.61 -9.42
N LEU A 93 -13.44 -3.40 -9.38
CA LEU A 93 -13.45 -2.47 -10.52
C LEU A 93 -12.04 -2.03 -10.90
N MET A 94 -11.16 -1.85 -9.91
CA MET A 94 -9.72 -1.54 -10.08
C MET A 94 -8.90 -2.74 -10.58
N ASP A 95 -9.46 -3.94 -10.56
CA ASP A 95 -8.72 -5.20 -10.77
C ASP A 95 -7.53 -5.33 -9.81
N LYS A 96 -7.73 -4.94 -8.53
CA LYS A 96 -6.65 -4.90 -7.53
C LYS A 96 -6.17 -6.30 -7.12
N GLY A 97 -7.02 -7.32 -7.27
CA GLY A 97 -6.69 -8.71 -6.96
C GLY A 97 -6.66 -9.05 -5.46
N VAL A 98 -7.19 -8.17 -4.61
CA VAL A 98 -7.35 -8.36 -3.16
C VAL A 98 -8.77 -8.01 -2.72
N SER A 99 -9.20 -8.52 -1.57
CA SER A 99 -10.43 -8.15 -0.88
C SER A 99 -10.11 -7.52 0.47
N ILE A 100 -11.09 -6.85 1.08
CA ILE A 100 -10.95 -6.27 2.44
C ILE A 100 -10.57 -7.37 3.44
N GLU A 101 -11.23 -8.52 3.38
CA GLU A 101 -10.92 -9.68 4.24
C GLU A 101 -9.48 -10.15 4.07
N GLN A 102 -9.01 -10.24 2.82
CA GLN A 102 -7.64 -10.61 2.50
C GLN A 102 -6.63 -9.62 3.09
N VAL A 103 -6.89 -8.32 2.95
CA VAL A 103 -6.04 -7.26 3.52
C VAL A 103 -6.00 -7.36 5.04
N ALA A 104 -7.15 -7.45 5.70
CA ALA A 104 -7.24 -7.59 7.16
C ALA A 104 -6.45 -8.81 7.67
N LYS A 105 -6.54 -9.95 6.98
CA LYS A 105 -5.82 -11.17 7.31
C LYS A 105 -4.31 -11.01 7.19
N VAL A 106 -3.83 -10.45 6.08
CA VAL A 106 -2.38 -10.29 5.84
C VAL A 106 -1.78 -9.25 6.77
N THR A 107 -2.44 -8.11 6.95
CA THR A 107 -1.97 -7.07 7.88
C THR A 107 -1.91 -7.59 9.31
N ARG A 108 -2.88 -8.42 9.72
CA ARG A 108 -2.87 -9.09 11.02
C ARG A 108 -1.68 -10.04 11.17
N TYR A 109 -1.29 -10.76 10.12
CA TYR A 109 -0.12 -11.63 10.17
C TYR A 109 1.17 -10.84 10.43
N PHE A 110 1.35 -9.70 9.78
CA PHE A 110 2.48 -8.81 10.03
C PHE A 110 2.46 -8.25 11.45
N SER A 111 1.36 -7.67 11.87
CA SER A 111 1.22 -7.06 13.20
C SER A 111 1.46 -8.07 14.33
N ASN A 112 0.99 -9.30 14.18
CA ASN A 112 1.23 -10.38 15.16
C ASN A 112 2.73 -10.79 15.28
N THR A 113 3.57 -10.36 14.35
CA THR A 113 5.02 -10.60 14.38
C THR A 113 5.82 -9.37 14.77
N GLY A 114 5.15 -8.28 15.14
CA GLY A 114 5.78 -7.02 15.52
C GLY A 114 6.19 -6.15 14.31
N VAL A 115 5.83 -6.55 13.08
CA VAL A 115 6.08 -5.75 11.88
C VAL A 115 4.97 -4.72 11.73
N LEU A 116 5.34 -3.45 11.65
CA LEU A 116 4.40 -2.34 11.47
C LEU A 116 3.82 -2.34 10.04
N VAL A 117 2.56 -1.97 9.94
CA VAL A 117 1.88 -1.88 8.64
C VAL A 117 1.44 -0.44 8.38
N HIS A 118 1.91 0.12 7.27
CA HIS A 118 1.44 1.38 6.71
C HIS A 118 0.51 1.10 5.53
N ALA A 119 -0.68 1.69 5.54
CA ALA A 119 -1.68 1.51 4.48
C ALA A 119 -1.81 2.74 3.59
N TYR A 120 -1.60 2.59 2.28
CA TYR A 120 -2.06 3.58 1.31
C TYR A 120 -3.56 3.44 1.12
N LEU A 121 -4.25 4.56 1.32
CA LEU A 121 -5.71 4.67 1.27
C LEU A 121 -6.09 5.67 0.19
N MET A 122 -7.16 5.38 -0.53
CA MET A 122 -7.65 6.23 -1.61
C MET A 122 -9.14 6.53 -1.41
N TYR A 123 -9.57 7.69 -1.83
CA TYR A 123 -10.98 8.06 -1.94
C TYR A 123 -11.23 8.81 -3.24
N GLY A 124 -12.48 8.80 -3.71
CA GLY A 124 -12.82 9.46 -4.96
C GLY A 124 -12.50 8.66 -6.22
N PHE A 125 -12.34 7.34 -6.09
CA PHE A 125 -12.23 6.50 -7.27
C PHE A 125 -13.53 6.59 -8.10
N PRO A 126 -13.46 6.55 -9.45
CA PRO A 126 -14.64 6.65 -10.31
C PRO A 126 -15.79 5.77 -9.86
N THR A 127 -17.00 6.34 -9.87
CA THR A 127 -18.26 5.74 -9.40
C THR A 127 -18.38 5.52 -7.89
N GLN A 128 -17.39 5.87 -7.08
CA GLN A 128 -17.49 5.78 -5.63
C GLN A 128 -18.61 6.68 -5.10
N THR A 129 -19.47 6.14 -4.27
CA THR A 129 -20.53 6.90 -3.60
C THR A 129 -20.03 7.55 -2.30
N ALA A 130 -20.78 8.54 -1.79
CA ALA A 130 -20.51 9.12 -0.48
C ALA A 130 -20.58 8.07 0.63
N GLN A 131 -21.54 7.14 0.55
CA GLN A 131 -21.68 6.07 1.53
C GLN A 131 -20.47 5.14 1.52
N GLU A 132 -19.96 4.74 0.34
CA GLU A 132 -18.75 3.91 0.26
C GLU A 132 -17.50 4.60 0.81
N THR A 133 -17.44 5.95 0.78
CA THR A 133 -16.35 6.69 1.43
C THR A 133 -16.47 6.61 2.95
N ILE A 134 -17.69 6.73 3.50
CA ILE A 134 -17.95 6.60 4.94
C ILE A 134 -17.70 5.17 5.41
N ASP A 135 -18.18 4.18 4.65
CA ASP A 135 -17.96 2.76 4.95
C ASP A 135 -16.46 2.41 4.91
N SER A 136 -15.71 2.99 3.95
CA SER A 136 -14.24 2.84 3.89
C SER A 136 -13.56 3.40 5.13
N LEU A 137 -13.99 4.57 5.61
CA LEU A 137 -13.45 5.15 6.84
C LEU A 137 -13.72 4.25 8.05
N GLU A 138 -14.93 3.70 8.16
CA GLU A 138 -15.30 2.78 9.25
C GLU A 138 -14.48 1.47 9.20
N ILE A 139 -14.28 0.90 8.02
CA ILE A 139 -13.41 -0.28 7.87
C ILE A 139 -11.97 0.04 8.29
N VAL A 140 -11.45 1.20 7.90
CA VAL A 140 -10.11 1.66 8.30
C VAL A 140 -10.05 1.83 9.83
N ARG A 141 -11.09 2.42 10.47
CA ARG A 141 -11.19 2.53 11.92
C ARG A 141 -11.08 1.15 12.60
N GLN A 142 -11.83 0.17 12.10
CA GLN A 142 -11.78 -1.21 12.63
C GLN A 142 -10.40 -1.86 12.44
N LEU A 143 -9.71 -1.62 11.34
CA LEU A 143 -8.36 -2.13 11.12
C LEU A 143 -7.36 -1.55 12.12
N PHE A 144 -7.47 -0.27 12.46
CA PHE A 144 -6.67 0.36 13.52
C PHE A 144 -7.03 -0.20 14.90
N GLU A 145 -8.31 -0.20 15.27
CA GLU A 145 -8.82 -0.72 16.55
C GLU A 145 -8.36 -2.15 16.82
N ASN A 146 -8.36 -2.98 15.78
CA ASN A 146 -7.89 -4.36 15.86
C ASN A 146 -6.36 -4.49 15.70
N GLY A 147 -5.61 -3.40 15.61
CA GLY A 147 -4.15 -3.42 15.46
C GLY A 147 -3.65 -4.06 14.17
N CYS A 148 -4.47 -4.12 13.13
CA CYS A 148 -4.08 -4.64 11.82
C CYS A 148 -3.14 -3.68 11.07
N ILE A 149 -3.36 -2.37 11.24
CA ILE A 149 -2.54 -1.30 10.66
C ILE A 149 -2.16 -0.30 11.76
N GLN A 150 -1.01 0.36 11.64
CA GLN A 150 -0.50 1.32 12.62
C GLN A 150 -0.40 2.73 12.06
N SER A 151 -0.37 2.87 10.75
CA SER A 151 -0.38 4.17 10.08
C SER A 151 -0.99 4.07 8.69
N GLY A 152 -1.32 5.20 8.11
CA GLY A 152 -1.86 5.26 6.77
C GLY A 152 -1.82 6.67 6.20
N PHE A 153 -2.17 6.77 4.92
CA PHE A 153 -2.29 8.04 4.23
C PHE A 153 -3.46 7.99 3.24
N TRP A 154 -4.36 8.99 3.34
CA TRP A 154 -5.45 9.19 2.39
C TRP A 154 -5.01 10.09 1.24
N HIS A 155 -5.19 9.64 0.01
CA HIS A 155 -5.07 10.49 -1.16
C HIS A 155 -6.34 10.48 -2.00
N LEU A 156 -6.64 11.61 -2.61
CA LEU A 156 -7.73 11.73 -3.57
C LEU A 156 -7.30 11.06 -4.88
N PHE A 157 -8.18 10.26 -5.46
CA PHE A 157 -7.93 9.64 -6.75
C PHE A 157 -7.59 10.68 -7.81
N THR A 158 -6.52 10.40 -8.57
CA THR A 158 -6.11 11.16 -9.75
C THR A 158 -6.05 10.22 -10.95
N ALA A 159 -6.75 10.55 -12.02
CA ALA A 159 -6.62 9.81 -13.26
C ALA A 159 -5.27 10.14 -13.90
N THR A 160 -4.51 9.13 -14.30
CA THR A 160 -3.23 9.33 -15.00
C THR A 160 -3.31 8.83 -16.43
N ALA A 161 -2.60 9.48 -17.35
CA ALA A 161 -2.72 9.27 -18.79
C ALA A 161 -2.48 7.81 -19.21
N HIS A 162 -1.55 7.12 -18.55
CA HIS A 162 -1.15 5.74 -18.88
C HIS A 162 -1.83 4.68 -17.98
N SER A 163 -2.69 5.09 -17.04
CA SER A 163 -3.44 4.16 -16.22
C SER A 163 -4.60 3.52 -17.00
N PRO A 164 -5.11 2.36 -16.57
CA PRO A 164 -6.31 1.77 -17.14
C PRO A 164 -7.50 2.74 -17.21
N VAL A 165 -7.62 3.63 -16.22
CA VAL A 165 -8.67 4.66 -16.15
C VAL A 165 -8.44 5.73 -17.20
N GLY A 166 -7.22 6.23 -17.38
CA GLY A 166 -6.89 7.23 -18.38
C GLY A 166 -7.01 6.71 -19.80
N LEU A 167 -6.61 5.46 -20.02
CA LEU A 167 -6.68 4.81 -21.34
C LEU A 167 -8.12 4.41 -21.74
N ASN A 168 -8.98 4.07 -20.77
CA ASN A 168 -10.35 3.59 -21.01
C ASN A 168 -11.37 4.31 -20.12
N PRO A 169 -11.47 5.65 -20.15
CA PRO A 169 -12.25 6.43 -19.19
C PRO A 169 -13.75 6.06 -19.18
N MET A 170 -14.30 5.70 -20.34
CA MET A 170 -15.72 5.30 -20.46
C MET A 170 -16.04 4.00 -19.70
N LYS A 171 -15.06 3.10 -19.54
CA LYS A 171 -15.23 1.88 -18.73
C LYS A 171 -15.44 2.21 -17.24
N PHE A 172 -14.98 3.37 -16.82
CA PHE A 172 -15.03 3.85 -15.44
C PHE A 172 -16.06 4.99 -15.24
N ASP A 173 -16.95 5.21 -16.22
CA ASP A 173 -17.97 6.28 -16.16
C ASP A 173 -17.39 7.69 -15.92
N ILE A 174 -16.20 7.98 -16.40
CA ILE A 174 -15.58 9.31 -16.38
C ILE A 174 -15.39 9.89 -17.74
N LYS A 175 -15.33 11.22 -17.79
CA LYS A 175 -14.96 11.99 -18.99
C LYS A 175 -13.69 12.76 -18.71
N ILE A 176 -12.64 12.48 -19.49
CA ILE A 176 -11.40 13.27 -19.45
C ILE A 176 -11.66 14.64 -20.07
N THR A 177 -11.22 15.69 -19.38
CA THR A 177 -11.40 17.10 -19.81
C THR A 177 -10.08 17.81 -20.13
N GLY A 178 -8.97 17.15 -19.90
CA GLY A 178 -7.62 17.61 -20.23
C GLY A 178 -6.60 17.24 -19.16
N PRO A 179 -5.35 17.73 -19.25
CA PRO A 179 -4.74 18.16 -20.51
C PRO A 179 -4.43 16.99 -21.44
N LYS A 180 -4.03 17.28 -22.68
CA LYS A 180 -3.39 16.29 -23.56
C LYS A 180 -1.89 16.39 -23.35
N PHE A 181 -1.26 15.28 -23.00
CA PHE A 181 0.19 15.22 -22.81
C PHE A 181 0.87 14.60 -24.03
N GLU A 182 1.96 15.21 -24.46
CA GLU A 182 2.84 14.70 -25.51
C GLU A 182 4.15 14.15 -24.92
N GLY A 183 4.40 14.37 -23.62
CA GLY A 183 5.58 13.97 -22.88
C GLY A 183 5.30 12.99 -21.75
N PHE A 184 6.35 12.53 -21.11
CA PHE A 184 6.29 11.52 -20.04
C PHE A 184 6.16 12.15 -18.64
N ALA A 185 6.59 13.41 -18.45
CA ALA A 185 6.77 14.02 -17.13
C ALA A 185 5.44 14.41 -16.46
N ASP A 186 4.49 14.95 -17.23
CA ASP A 186 3.17 15.33 -16.75
C ASP A 186 2.16 14.26 -17.12
N ASN A 187 1.45 13.73 -16.14
CA ASN A 187 0.65 12.54 -16.34
C ASN A 187 -0.79 12.66 -15.79
N ASP A 188 -1.06 13.67 -14.96
CA ASP A 188 -2.33 13.84 -14.28
C ASP A 188 -3.40 14.43 -15.22
N LEU A 189 -4.53 13.75 -15.32
CA LEU A 189 -5.65 14.13 -16.17
C LEU A 189 -6.79 14.74 -15.37
N PHE A 190 -7.29 15.89 -15.80
CA PHE A 190 -8.57 16.39 -15.31
C PHE A 190 -9.71 15.55 -15.85
N HIS A 191 -10.63 15.20 -14.99
CA HIS A 191 -11.77 14.38 -15.33
C HIS A 191 -13.05 14.81 -14.60
N ILE A 192 -14.17 14.42 -15.15
CA ILE A 192 -15.49 14.53 -14.52
C ILE A 192 -15.99 13.11 -14.29
N ASP A 193 -16.27 12.77 -13.05
CA ASP A 193 -17.00 11.55 -12.70
C ASP A 193 -18.50 11.79 -12.94
N ILE A 194 -19.08 11.02 -13.87
CA ILE A 194 -20.47 11.21 -14.32
C ILE A 194 -21.45 10.76 -13.23
N LYS A 195 -21.08 9.78 -12.43
CA LYS A 195 -21.93 9.14 -11.40
C LYS A 195 -21.46 9.38 -9.99
N GLY A 196 -20.25 9.89 -9.84
CA GLY A 196 -19.61 10.00 -8.54
C GLY A 196 -20.02 11.21 -7.73
N THR A 197 -19.49 11.25 -6.54
CA THR A 197 -19.70 12.31 -5.54
C THR A 197 -18.56 13.33 -5.61
N LYS A 198 -18.80 14.53 -5.08
CA LYS A 198 -17.74 15.56 -4.92
C LYS A 198 -16.84 15.20 -3.72
N HIS A 199 -15.95 14.24 -3.93
CA HIS A 199 -15.15 13.62 -2.87
C HIS A 199 -14.17 14.54 -2.15
N PHE A 200 -13.73 15.65 -2.75
CA PHE A 200 -12.88 16.64 -2.09
C PHE A 200 -13.47 17.17 -0.76
N LYS A 201 -14.80 17.12 -0.59
CA LYS A 201 -15.48 17.52 0.64
C LYS A 201 -15.16 16.61 1.85
N PHE A 202 -14.71 15.40 1.61
CA PHE A 202 -14.36 14.45 2.66
C PHE A 202 -12.90 14.58 3.13
N SER A 203 -12.07 15.34 2.40
CA SER A 203 -10.61 15.41 2.62
C SER A 203 -10.23 15.69 4.08
N GLU A 204 -10.75 16.74 4.67
CA GLU A 204 -10.41 17.13 6.05
C GLU A 204 -10.91 16.11 7.06
N GLY A 205 -12.15 15.61 6.89
CA GLY A 205 -12.71 14.57 7.77
C GLY A 205 -11.89 13.29 7.75
N LEU A 206 -11.53 12.81 6.56
CA LEU A 206 -10.72 11.59 6.39
C LEU A 206 -9.32 11.74 7.02
N LYS A 207 -8.65 12.89 6.79
CA LYS A 207 -7.32 13.16 7.37
C LYS A 207 -7.38 13.25 8.89
N THR A 208 -8.33 14.01 9.43
CA THR A 208 -8.49 14.19 10.88
C THR A 208 -8.82 12.87 11.56
N SER A 209 -9.74 12.07 11.00
CA SER A 209 -10.08 10.76 11.53
C SER A 209 -8.88 9.82 11.53
N LEU A 210 -8.13 9.77 10.43
CA LEU A 210 -6.94 8.93 10.32
C LEU A 210 -5.87 9.34 11.35
N TYR A 211 -5.64 10.66 11.50
CA TYR A 211 -4.72 11.19 12.52
C TYR A 211 -5.15 10.74 13.93
N ASN A 212 -6.44 10.85 14.25
CA ASN A 212 -6.98 10.40 15.53
C ASN A 212 -6.74 8.89 15.73
N PHE A 213 -7.03 8.06 14.74
CA PHE A 213 -6.81 6.60 14.81
C PHE A 213 -5.33 6.26 15.05
N MET A 214 -4.40 6.92 14.35
CA MET A 214 -2.95 6.74 14.57
C MET A 214 -2.51 7.13 15.99
N ASN A 215 -3.26 8.00 16.66
CA ASN A 215 -3.00 8.43 18.05
C ASN A 215 -3.88 7.74 19.08
N GLY A 216 -4.59 6.68 18.70
CA GLY A 216 -5.40 5.88 19.63
C GLY A 216 -6.73 6.54 20.04
N ALA A 217 -7.23 7.48 19.26
CA ALA A 217 -8.50 8.18 19.53
C ALA A 217 -9.57 7.82 18.48
N GLY A 218 -10.86 7.95 18.86
CA GLY A 218 -12.00 7.73 17.97
C GLY A 218 -12.39 6.25 17.79
N PHE A 219 -12.20 5.45 18.82
CA PHE A 219 -12.60 4.04 18.87
C PHE A 219 -13.80 3.79 19.79
N ASP A 220 -14.26 4.82 20.52
CA ASP A 220 -15.42 4.77 21.43
C ASP A 220 -16.76 4.82 20.68
#